data_be079293973c96c47d9d5fc1c99f039f
#
_entry.id   be079293973c96c47d9d5fc1c99f039f
#
_cell.length_a   1.000
_cell.length_b   1.000
_cell.length_c   1.000
_cell.angle_alpha   90.00
_cell.angle_beta   90.00
_cell.angle_gamma   90.00
#
_symmetry.space_group_name_H-M   'P 1'
#
loop_
_entity.id
_entity.type
_entity.pdbx_description
1 polymer ?
#
loop_
_entity_poly.entity_id
_entity_poly.type
_entity_poly.pdbx_seq_one_letter_code
_entity_poly.pdbx_strand_id
1 'polypeptide(L)'
;MRILITSLILLATSVLFSQTISIPLARAIYESEPEEQIIFYVKGNTAQIIAEVEKRGGEYRHIFHGFISVALESNEIEGFIKLECVKQLSFQYHRPVLLSDSMRAKSNVVPVYNGEAPLPNPYRGKDVVIGIIDTGIDFTHPDFIDSLGNTKVMYIWDQTIGSPTNTPANFSYGEEWDSTDINLGVCTHVDPSSYYGHGTNVSAMAASNGNATNSHYGAAPDANLIVVASNFNSANWLGTIADAVEYIYSKADSMGLPCVINISAGTYGGSHDGLDLDALRID
;
A
#
# COMPACT_ATOMS: atom_id res chain seq x y z
N MET A 1 40.54 -40.49 63.17
CA MET A 1 40.13 -39.09 63.14
C MET A 1 40.04 -38.63 61.68
N ARG A 2 38.85 -38.72 61.11
CA ARG A 2 38.61 -38.41 59.70
C ARG A 2 38.11 -36.95 59.63
N ILE A 3 38.89 -36.10 58.96
CA ILE A 3 38.53 -34.71 58.69
C ILE A 3 37.66 -34.71 57.42
N LEU A 4 36.38 -34.39 57.56
CA LEU A 4 35.50 -34.12 56.41
C LEU A 4 35.78 -32.68 55.97
N ILE A 5 36.36 -32.55 54.77
CA ILE A 5 36.42 -31.26 54.08
C ILE A 5 35.13 -31.11 53.26
N THR A 6 34.22 -30.30 53.75
CA THR A 6 33.03 -29.91 53.01
C THR A 6 33.40 -28.78 52.07
N SER A 7 33.64 -29.08 50.79
CA SER A 7 33.78 -28.05 49.77
C SER A 7 32.43 -27.44 49.42
N LEU A 8 32.22 -26.23 49.90
CA LEU A 8 31.08 -25.41 49.53
C LEU A 8 31.32 -24.89 48.11
N ILE A 9 30.73 -25.56 47.11
CA ILE A 9 30.71 -25.07 45.74
C ILE A 9 29.68 -23.94 45.69
N LEU A 10 30.16 -22.70 45.72
CA LEU A 10 29.36 -21.54 45.39
C LEU A 10 29.03 -21.60 43.90
N LEU A 11 27.87 -22.08 43.51
CA LEU A 11 27.31 -21.90 42.17
C LEU A 11 26.97 -20.45 42.01
N ALA A 12 27.89 -19.65 41.51
CA ALA A 12 27.56 -18.34 40.98
C ALA A 12 26.69 -18.56 39.72
N THR A 13 25.38 -18.50 39.88
CA THR A 13 24.45 -18.40 38.75
C THR A 13 24.65 -17.01 38.15
N SER A 14 25.61 -16.88 37.22
CA SER A 14 25.64 -15.77 36.29
C SER A 14 24.39 -15.89 35.40
N VAL A 15 23.38 -15.11 35.72
CA VAL A 15 22.27 -14.88 34.79
C VAL A 15 22.89 -14.14 33.61
N LEU A 16 23.26 -14.89 32.60
CA LEU A 16 23.62 -14.36 31.29
C LEU A 16 22.33 -13.76 30.73
N PHE A 17 22.12 -12.46 30.94
CA PHE A 17 21.18 -11.70 30.16
C PHE A 17 21.72 -11.68 28.71
N SER A 18 21.30 -12.63 27.90
CA SER A 18 21.52 -12.60 26.46
C SER A 18 20.67 -11.48 25.89
N GLN A 19 21.32 -10.34 25.71
CA GLN A 19 20.71 -9.24 24.96
C GLN A 19 20.60 -9.70 23.50
N THR A 20 19.40 -9.80 22.99
CA THR A 20 19.17 -10.24 21.62
C THR A 20 19.17 -9.06 20.68
N ILE A 21 20.09 -9.11 19.72
CA ILE A 21 20.05 -8.25 18.55
C ILE A 21 19.25 -8.98 17.46
N SER A 22 18.33 -8.30 16.80
CA SER A 22 17.62 -8.89 15.67
C SER A 22 18.58 -9.04 14.47
N ILE A 23 18.43 -10.13 13.69
CA ILE A 23 19.24 -10.35 12.49
C ILE A 23 19.19 -9.15 11.52
N PRO A 24 18.02 -8.50 11.27
CA PRO A 24 17.97 -7.29 10.45
C PRO A 24 18.84 -6.15 10.98
N LEU A 25 18.90 -5.94 12.31
CA LEU A 25 19.74 -4.90 12.88
C LEU A 25 21.24 -5.22 12.75
N ALA A 26 21.63 -6.45 13.01
CA ALA A 26 23.01 -6.87 12.82
C ALA A 26 23.48 -6.67 11.37
N ARG A 27 22.61 -6.98 10.42
CA ARG A 27 22.86 -6.73 9.01
C ARG A 27 22.97 -5.26 8.68
N ALA A 28 22.05 -4.43 9.18
CA ALA A 28 22.08 -2.97 8.99
C ALA A 28 23.39 -2.36 9.52
N ILE A 29 23.84 -2.77 10.71
CA ILE A 29 25.13 -2.32 11.29
C ILE A 29 26.29 -2.73 10.38
N TYR A 30 26.27 -3.95 9.86
CA TYR A 30 27.36 -4.47 9.01
C TYR A 30 27.42 -3.77 7.64
N GLU A 31 26.28 -3.39 7.09
CA GLU A 31 26.17 -2.77 5.75
C GLU A 31 26.31 -1.23 5.80
N SER A 32 26.29 -0.60 7.00
CA SER A 32 26.36 0.85 7.17
C SER A 32 27.78 1.34 7.37
N GLU A 33 28.05 2.57 6.92
CA GLU A 33 29.27 3.27 7.28
C GLU A 33 29.28 3.60 8.77
N PRO A 34 30.48 3.71 9.42
CA PRO A 34 30.59 3.86 10.87
C PRO A 34 29.83 5.06 11.47
N GLU A 35 29.75 6.16 10.73
CA GLU A 35 29.09 7.42 11.15
C GLU A 35 27.62 7.50 10.63
N GLU A 36 27.13 6.46 9.95
CA GLU A 36 25.76 6.43 9.46
C GLU A 36 24.78 6.22 10.62
N GLN A 37 23.76 7.07 10.67
CA GLN A 37 22.71 7.00 11.69
C GLN A 37 21.73 5.87 11.39
N ILE A 38 21.60 4.94 12.32
CA ILE A 38 20.60 3.85 12.25
C ILE A 38 19.48 4.14 13.25
N ILE A 39 18.23 4.08 12.77
CA ILE A 39 17.03 4.24 13.59
C ILE A 39 16.52 2.86 13.97
N PHE A 40 16.37 2.60 15.26
CA PHE A 40 15.89 1.30 15.76
C PHE A 40 15.06 1.47 17.04
N TYR A 41 14.43 0.37 17.47
CA TYR A 41 13.62 0.35 18.68
C TYR A 41 14.36 -0.33 19.81
N VAL A 42 14.25 0.25 21.00
CA VAL A 42 14.90 -0.24 22.23
C VAL A 42 13.88 -0.47 23.31
N LYS A 43 13.90 -1.64 23.92
CA LYS A 43 13.15 -1.95 25.13
C LYS A 43 14.07 -2.00 26.33
N GLY A 44 13.70 -1.37 27.44
CA GLY A 44 14.49 -1.34 28.67
C GLY A 44 14.12 -0.20 29.59
N ASN A 45 15.08 0.31 30.39
CA ASN A 45 14.84 1.45 31.25
C ASN A 45 14.89 2.75 30.43
N THR A 46 13.71 3.34 30.19
CA THR A 46 13.51 4.50 29.32
C THR A 46 14.44 5.67 29.66
N ALA A 47 14.53 6.07 30.93
CA ALA A 47 15.33 7.23 31.34
C ALA A 47 16.84 6.99 31.13
N GLN A 48 17.31 5.81 31.47
CA GLN A 48 18.72 5.44 31.28
C GLN A 48 19.07 5.28 29.80
N ILE A 49 18.17 4.72 28.99
CA ILE A 49 18.37 4.58 27.54
C ILE A 49 18.51 5.96 26.90
N ILE A 50 17.64 6.92 27.22
CA ILE A 50 17.72 8.30 26.70
C ILE A 50 19.07 8.92 27.05
N ALA A 51 19.47 8.89 28.33
CA ALA A 51 20.72 9.44 28.78
C ALA A 51 21.96 8.82 28.08
N GLU A 52 21.94 7.51 27.85
CA GLU A 52 23.05 6.82 27.17
C GLU A 52 23.07 7.06 25.66
N VAL A 53 21.90 7.25 25.03
CA VAL A 53 21.79 7.63 23.61
C VAL A 53 22.36 9.05 23.41
N GLU A 54 21.93 10.02 24.22
CA GLU A 54 22.41 11.42 24.16
C GLU A 54 23.93 11.52 24.44
N LYS A 55 24.44 10.78 25.42
CA LYS A 55 25.86 10.71 25.73
C LYS A 55 26.74 10.23 24.58
N ARG A 56 26.16 9.38 23.67
CA ARG A 56 26.82 8.84 22.48
C ARG A 56 26.59 9.69 21.23
N GLY A 57 26.03 10.89 21.38
CA GLY A 57 25.74 11.77 20.25
C GLY A 57 24.52 11.38 19.42
N GLY A 58 23.73 10.41 19.89
CA GLY A 58 22.48 10.02 19.26
C GLY A 58 21.28 10.84 19.76
N GLU A 59 20.10 10.52 19.26
CA GLU A 59 18.85 11.14 19.66
C GLU A 59 17.76 10.09 19.96
N TYR A 60 16.92 10.33 20.95
CA TYR A 60 15.65 9.61 21.04
C TYR A 60 14.60 10.32 20.18
N ARG A 61 13.81 9.57 19.41
CA ARG A 61 12.85 10.14 18.49
C ARG A 61 11.42 10.08 19.02
N HIS A 62 11.04 8.95 19.62
CA HIS A 62 9.70 8.77 20.15
C HIS A 62 9.66 7.74 21.27
N ILE A 63 8.86 8.01 22.31
CA ILE A 63 8.62 7.11 23.43
C ILE A 63 7.26 6.44 23.21
N PHE A 64 7.25 5.12 23.11
CA PHE A 64 6.05 4.31 23.04
C PHE A 64 5.79 3.60 24.38
N HIS A 65 4.61 3.04 24.53
CA HIS A 65 4.32 2.24 25.69
C HIS A 65 5.20 0.96 25.71
N GLY A 66 6.29 1.01 26.49
CA GLY A 66 7.20 -0.12 26.69
C GLY A 66 8.44 -0.21 25.80
N PHE A 67 8.67 0.76 24.88
CA PHE A 67 9.89 0.84 24.09
C PHE A 67 10.14 2.28 23.57
N ILE A 68 11.32 2.53 23.05
CA ILE A 68 11.76 3.85 22.55
C ILE A 68 12.29 3.69 21.12
N SER A 69 11.98 4.63 20.25
CA SER A 69 12.67 4.80 18.97
C SER A 69 13.87 5.72 19.18
N VAL A 70 15.05 5.26 18.78
CA VAL A 70 16.31 5.98 18.90
C VAL A 70 17.05 5.99 17.57
N ALA A 71 17.89 6.99 17.37
CA ALA A 71 18.86 7.06 16.29
C ALA A 71 20.27 7.11 16.89
N LEU A 72 21.16 6.26 16.41
CA LEU A 72 22.53 6.18 16.87
C LEU A 72 23.47 5.85 15.70
N GLU A 73 24.70 6.37 15.73
CA GLU A 73 25.68 5.97 14.75
C GLU A 73 25.99 4.47 14.80
N SER A 74 26.21 3.88 13.65
CA SER A 74 26.43 2.43 13.49
C SER A 74 27.53 1.90 14.42
N ASN A 75 28.66 2.62 14.52
CA ASN A 75 29.80 2.29 15.38
C ASN A 75 29.49 2.32 16.89
N GLU A 76 28.47 3.09 17.33
CA GLU A 76 28.09 3.22 18.73
C GLU A 76 27.13 2.11 19.20
N ILE A 77 26.42 1.46 18.26
CA ILE A 77 25.35 0.50 18.58
C ILE A 77 25.90 -0.73 19.29
N GLU A 78 27.08 -1.25 18.91
CA GLU A 78 27.66 -2.42 19.56
C GLU A 78 28.00 -2.18 21.04
N GLY A 79 28.47 -0.98 21.37
CA GLY A 79 28.70 -0.56 22.76
C GLY A 79 27.39 -0.32 23.53
N PHE A 80 26.40 0.21 22.85
CA PHE A 80 25.09 0.50 23.42
C PHE A 80 24.30 -0.76 23.79
N ILE A 81 24.37 -1.82 22.97
CA ILE A 81 23.73 -3.10 23.23
C ILE A 81 24.17 -3.72 24.55
N LYS A 82 25.43 -3.54 24.95
CA LYS A 82 26.02 -4.17 26.13
C LYS A 82 25.59 -3.54 27.47
N LEU A 83 24.78 -2.46 27.42
CA LEU A 83 24.33 -1.75 28.61
C LEU A 83 23.24 -2.52 29.35
N GLU A 84 23.32 -2.57 30.67
CA GLU A 84 22.32 -3.26 31.53
C GLU A 84 20.90 -2.65 31.39
N CYS A 85 20.79 -1.37 31.03
CA CYS A 85 19.51 -0.70 30.83
C CYS A 85 18.80 -1.15 29.55
N VAL A 86 19.50 -1.79 28.60
CA VAL A 86 18.99 -2.29 27.33
C VAL A 86 18.65 -3.76 27.48
N LYS A 87 17.38 -4.12 27.23
CA LYS A 87 16.88 -5.50 27.30
C LYS A 87 16.72 -6.14 25.94
N GLN A 88 16.27 -5.38 24.95
CA GLN A 88 16.00 -5.87 23.62
C GLN A 88 16.13 -4.73 22.62
N LEU A 89 16.70 -5.03 21.44
CA LEU A 89 16.72 -4.16 20.29
C LEU A 89 15.96 -4.81 19.15
N SER A 90 15.18 -3.99 18.44
CA SER A 90 14.43 -4.41 17.27
C SER A 90 14.62 -3.41 16.15
N PHE A 91 14.83 -3.92 14.96
CA PHE A 91 14.96 -3.15 13.74
C PHE A 91 14.24 -3.91 12.64
N GLN A 92 13.41 -3.20 11.90
CA GLN A 92 12.78 -3.77 10.72
C GLN A 92 13.45 -3.19 9.48
N TYR A 93 14.27 -3.99 8.86
CA TYR A 93 14.88 -3.65 7.59
C TYR A 93 13.89 -3.98 6.46
N HIS A 94 13.06 -3.01 6.14
CA HIS A 94 12.23 -3.09 4.95
C HIS A 94 12.62 -1.93 4.04
N ARG A 95 13.39 -2.22 3.00
CA ARG A 95 13.43 -1.30 1.86
C ARG A 95 12.04 -1.33 1.25
N PRO A 96 11.32 -0.20 1.17
CA PRO A 96 10.11 -0.15 0.39
C PRO A 96 10.50 -0.49 -1.06
N VAL A 97 9.91 -1.54 -1.58
CA VAL A 97 10.02 -1.90 -2.99
C VAL A 97 8.72 -1.50 -3.66
N LEU A 98 8.82 -0.93 -4.84
CA LEU A 98 7.65 -0.74 -5.68
C LEU A 98 7.04 -2.11 -5.94
N LEU A 99 5.80 -2.30 -5.50
CA LEU A 99 5.22 -3.64 -5.38
C LEU A 99 4.70 -4.21 -6.71
N SER A 100 4.55 -3.41 -7.78
CA SER A 100 3.92 -3.84 -9.02
C SER A 100 4.61 -5.04 -9.66
N ASP A 101 5.91 -5.00 -9.88
CA ASP A 101 6.64 -6.12 -10.50
C ASP A 101 6.74 -7.33 -9.56
N SER A 102 6.97 -7.08 -8.26
CA SER A 102 6.95 -8.13 -7.24
C SER A 102 5.56 -8.73 -7.06
N MET A 103 4.51 -7.92 -7.15
CA MET A 103 3.11 -8.37 -7.10
C MET A 103 2.82 -9.33 -8.23
N ARG A 104 3.10 -8.96 -9.48
CA ARG A 104 2.85 -9.82 -10.65
C ARG A 104 3.58 -11.15 -10.56
N ALA A 105 4.84 -11.14 -10.11
CA ALA A 105 5.60 -12.38 -9.92
C ALA A 105 5.01 -13.27 -8.81
N LYS A 106 4.64 -12.68 -7.67
CA LYS A 106 4.10 -13.42 -6.52
C LYS A 106 2.67 -13.90 -6.73
N SER A 107 1.88 -13.18 -7.53
CA SER A 107 0.49 -13.54 -7.84
C SER A 107 0.35 -14.43 -9.08
N ASN A 108 1.47 -14.93 -9.64
CA ASN A 108 1.49 -15.74 -10.86
C ASN A 108 0.85 -15.05 -12.09
N VAL A 109 0.88 -13.73 -12.16
CA VAL A 109 0.40 -12.97 -13.32
C VAL A 109 1.35 -13.10 -14.51
N VAL A 110 2.66 -13.23 -14.24
CA VAL A 110 3.68 -13.32 -15.30
C VAL A 110 3.46 -14.54 -16.22
N PRO A 111 3.20 -15.76 -15.72
CA PRO A 111 2.82 -16.89 -16.57
C PRO A 111 1.60 -16.63 -17.44
N VAL A 112 0.58 -15.91 -16.90
CA VAL A 112 -0.63 -15.55 -17.67
C VAL A 112 -0.29 -14.58 -18.80
N TYR A 113 0.59 -13.60 -18.53
CA TYR A 113 1.08 -12.67 -19.56
C TYR A 113 1.79 -13.36 -20.71
N ASN A 114 2.59 -14.37 -20.38
CA ASN A 114 3.40 -15.10 -21.34
C ASN A 114 2.60 -16.18 -22.09
N GLY A 115 1.39 -16.48 -21.66
CA GLY A 115 0.61 -17.61 -22.20
C GLY A 115 1.29 -18.94 -21.94
N GLU A 116 1.87 -19.10 -20.74
CA GLU A 116 2.53 -20.36 -20.36
C GLU A 116 1.51 -21.48 -20.23
N ALA A 117 1.94 -22.70 -20.57
CA ALA A 117 1.05 -23.87 -20.51
C ALA A 117 0.41 -24.02 -19.11
N PRO A 118 -0.88 -24.34 -19.00
CA PRO A 118 -1.79 -24.84 -20.08
C PRO A 118 -2.56 -23.75 -20.87
N LEU A 119 -2.17 -22.48 -20.76
CA LEU A 119 -2.88 -21.40 -21.46
C LEU A 119 -2.59 -21.44 -22.97
N PRO A 120 -3.61 -21.23 -23.82
CA PRO A 120 -3.42 -21.28 -25.28
C PRO A 120 -2.79 -20.00 -25.86
N ASN A 121 -2.89 -18.86 -25.15
CA ASN A 121 -2.42 -17.56 -25.59
C ASN A 121 -1.99 -16.68 -24.40
N PRO A 122 -1.20 -15.62 -24.61
CA PRO A 122 -1.01 -14.54 -23.64
C PRO A 122 -2.30 -13.81 -23.33
N TYR A 123 -2.52 -13.51 -22.04
CA TYR A 123 -3.67 -12.74 -21.57
C TYR A 123 -3.21 -11.55 -20.75
N ARG A 124 -3.56 -10.33 -21.20
CA ARG A 124 -3.14 -9.07 -20.61
C ARG A 124 -4.31 -8.10 -20.33
N GLY A 125 -5.53 -8.60 -20.40
CA GLY A 125 -6.75 -7.83 -20.15
C GLY A 125 -7.34 -7.15 -21.37
N LYS A 126 -6.86 -7.45 -22.59
CA LYS A 126 -7.43 -6.88 -23.81
C LYS A 126 -8.92 -7.22 -23.92
N ASP A 127 -9.72 -6.24 -24.33
CA ASP A 127 -11.18 -6.36 -24.49
C ASP A 127 -11.91 -6.66 -23.16
N VAL A 128 -11.33 -6.26 -22.03
CA VAL A 128 -11.95 -6.30 -20.69
C VAL A 128 -11.98 -4.89 -20.11
N VAL A 129 -13.03 -4.58 -19.37
CA VAL A 129 -13.14 -3.37 -18.55
C VAL A 129 -12.75 -3.68 -17.12
N ILE A 130 -11.87 -2.85 -16.53
CA ILE A 130 -11.66 -2.80 -15.09
C ILE A 130 -12.33 -1.54 -14.58
N GLY A 131 -13.34 -1.72 -13.74
CA GLY A 131 -13.96 -0.64 -12.97
C GLY A 131 -13.16 -0.37 -11.71
N ILE A 132 -12.86 0.89 -11.43
CA ILE A 132 -12.19 1.33 -10.20
C ILE A 132 -13.12 2.30 -9.46
N ILE A 133 -13.51 1.95 -8.25
CA ILE A 133 -14.27 2.83 -7.37
C ILE A 133 -13.34 3.23 -6.22
N ASP A 134 -12.83 4.48 -6.28
CA ASP A 134 -11.80 4.95 -5.38
C ASP A 134 -11.83 6.50 -5.27
N THR A 135 -10.72 7.14 -4.93
CA THR A 135 -10.61 8.60 -4.81
C THR A 135 -10.61 9.35 -6.14
N GLY A 136 -10.33 8.66 -7.22
CA GLY A 136 -10.21 9.21 -8.57
C GLY A 136 -9.01 8.64 -9.32
N ILE A 137 -8.53 9.36 -10.33
CA ILE A 137 -7.38 8.99 -11.14
C ILE A 137 -6.68 10.22 -11.70
N ASP A 138 -5.36 10.25 -11.67
CA ASP A 138 -4.58 11.11 -12.56
C ASP A 138 -4.56 10.49 -13.96
N PHE A 139 -5.58 10.78 -14.74
CA PHE A 139 -5.73 10.27 -16.11
C PHE A 139 -4.68 10.80 -17.08
N THR A 140 -3.91 11.83 -16.68
CA THR A 140 -2.80 12.39 -17.49
C THR A 140 -1.51 11.62 -17.33
N HIS A 141 -1.44 10.71 -16.36
CA HIS A 141 -0.25 9.91 -16.11
C HIS A 141 0.07 9.02 -17.32
N PRO A 142 1.33 8.97 -17.79
CA PRO A 142 1.73 8.23 -18.99
C PRO A 142 1.30 6.76 -19.01
N ASP A 143 1.17 6.13 -17.86
CA ASP A 143 0.76 4.73 -17.73
C ASP A 143 -0.72 4.46 -18.09
N PHE A 144 -1.50 5.52 -18.28
CA PHE A 144 -2.89 5.43 -18.74
C PHE A 144 -3.08 5.98 -20.15
N ILE A 145 -2.00 6.25 -20.85
CA ILE A 145 -1.99 6.76 -22.22
C ILE A 145 -1.32 5.73 -23.12
N ASP A 146 -1.94 5.41 -24.26
CA ASP A 146 -1.40 4.46 -25.21
C ASP A 146 -0.25 5.07 -26.05
N SER A 147 0.38 4.27 -26.90
CA SER A 147 1.48 4.71 -27.77
C SER A 147 1.06 5.71 -28.87
N LEU A 148 -0.24 5.91 -29.08
CA LEU A 148 -0.80 6.88 -30.01
C LEU A 148 -1.20 8.19 -29.33
N GLY A 149 -1.04 8.27 -28.01
CA GLY A 149 -1.42 9.42 -27.19
C GLY A 149 -2.88 9.42 -26.73
N ASN A 150 -3.63 8.32 -26.91
CA ASN A 150 -5.00 8.23 -26.47
C ASN A 150 -5.09 7.65 -25.06
N THR A 151 -6.06 8.12 -24.30
CA THR A 151 -6.34 7.57 -22.97
C THR A 151 -6.91 6.14 -23.07
N LYS A 152 -6.56 5.29 -22.12
CA LYS A 152 -7.22 4.00 -21.88
C LYS A 152 -8.37 4.09 -20.85
N VAL A 153 -8.60 5.27 -20.29
CA VAL A 153 -9.73 5.57 -19.40
C VAL A 153 -10.95 5.90 -20.26
N MET A 154 -11.92 5.00 -20.28
CA MET A 154 -13.10 5.13 -21.15
C MET A 154 -14.11 6.11 -20.57
N TYR A 155 -14.28 6.09 -19.24
CA TYR A 155 -15.19 6.98 -18.53
C TYR A 155 -14.62 7.33 -17.15
N ILE A 156 -14.87 8.55 -16.71
CA ILE A 156 -14.71 9.01 -15.33
C ILE A 156 -16.05 9.55 -14.86
N TRP A 157 -16.54 9.06 -13.72
CA TRP A 157 -17.64 9.66 -12.99
C TRP A 157 -17.16 10.21 -11.65
N ASP A 158 -17.14 11.50 -11.49
CA ASP A 158 -16.76 12.15 -10.24
C ASP A 158 -17.97 12.47 -9.40
N GLN A 159 -18.25 11.67 -8.38
CA GLN A 159 -19.36 11.82 -7.45
C GLN A 159 -19.16 12.99 -6.48
N THR A 160 -17.99 13.61 -6.44
CA THR A 160 -17.68 14.73 -5.53
C THR A 160 -18.14 16.07 -6.07
N ILE A 161 -18.46 16.16 -7.35
CA ILE A 161 -18.87 17.40 -8.01
C ILE A 161 -20.32 17.74 -7.62
N GLY A 162 -20.47 18.84 -6.87
CA GLY A 162 -21.80 19.27 -6.36
C GLY A 162 -22.68 20.03 -7.36
N SER A 163 -22.10 20.58 -8.43
CA SER A 163 -22.81 21.32 -9.47
C SER A 163 -22.40 20.84 -10.85
N PRO A 164 -22.77 19.61 -11.22
CA PRO A 164 -22.36 19.02 -12.47
C PRO A 164 -23.05 19.70 -13.67
N THR A 165 -22.37 19.68 -14.82
CA THR A 165 -22.92 20.11 -16.11
C THR A 165 -23.31 18.91 -16.97
N ASN A 166 -22.74 17.74 -16.72
CA ASN A 166 -23.00 16.50 -17.43
C ASN A 166 -23.08 15.33 -16.43
N THR A 167 -24.29 15.00 -15.98
CA THR A 167 -24.51 13.86 -15.09
C THR A 167 -24.65 12.56 -15.90
N PRO A 168 -24.17 11.40 -15.37
CA PRO A 168 -24.43 10.12 -16.04
C PRO A 168 -25.94 9.83 -16.18
N ALA A 169 -26.31 9.20 -17.28
CA ALA A 169 -27.70 8.77 -17.47
C ALA A 169 -28.17 7.90 -16.29
N ASN A 170 -29.39 8.13 -15.82
CA ASN A 170 -30.04 7.49 -14.66
C ASN A 170 -29.54 7.94 -13.28
N PHE A 171 -28.56 8.83 -13.20
CA PHE A 171 -28.09 9.43 -11.94
C PHE A 171 -28.31 10.94 -11.97
N SER A 172 -28.48 11.55 -10.80
CA SER A 172 -28.80 12.99 -10.69
C SER A 172 -27.69 13.78 -10.01
N TYR A 173 -26.47 13.24 -9.92
CA TYR A 173 -25.34 13.85 -9.22
C TYR A 173 -24.00 13.43 -9.85
N GLY A 174 -22.95 14.19 -9.52
CA GLY A 174 -21.61 13.96 -10.04
C GLY A 174 -21.47 14.33 -11.51
N GLU A 175 -20.26 14.49 -11.97
CA GLU A 175 -19.90 14.87 -13.35
C GLU A 175 -19.32 13.67 -14.07
N GLU A 176 -19.71 13.47 -15.34
CA GLU A 176 -19.19 12.41 -16.21
C GLU A 176 -18.33 12.99 -17.34
N TRP A 177 -17.24 12.32 -17.64
CA TRP A 177 -16.45 12.52 -18.85
C TRP A 177 -16.18 11.18 -19.53
N ASP A 178 -16.26 11.17 -20.85
CA ASP A 178 -15.86 10.02 -21.66
C ASP A 178 -14.41 10.15 -22.16
N SER A 179 -13.94 9.13 -22.87
CA SER A 179 -12.58 9.13 -23.43
C SER A 179 -12.35 10.25 -24.46
N THR A 180 -13.40 10.75 -25.11
CA THR A 180 -13.33 11.87 -26.04
C THR A 180 -13.03 13.16 -25.27
N ASP A 181 -13.75 13.40 -24.20
CA ASP A 181 -13.55 14.55 -23.31
C ASP A 181 -12.14 14.56 -22.72
N ILE A 182 -11.66 13.40 -22.30
CA ILE A 182 -10.31 13.22 -21.77
C ILE A 182 -9.26 13.54 -22.83
N ASN A 183 -9.38 12.97 -24.03
CA ASN A 183 -8.43 13.18 -25.13
C ASN A 183 -8.45 14.63 -25.66
N LEU A 184 -9.59 15.31 -25.59
CA LEU A 184 -9.72 16.72 -25.94
C LEU A 184 -9.23 17.69 -24.85
N GLY A 185 -8.89 17.18 -23.66
CA GLY A 185 -8.41 17.96 -22.53
C GLY A 185 -9.50 18.81 -21.87
N VAL A 186 -10.79 18.44 -22.00
CA VAL A 186 -11.91 19.15 -21.35
C VAL A 186 -12.30 18.52 -20.02
N CYS A 187 -11.79 17.33 -19.71
CA CYS A 187 -11.97 16.70 -18.40
C CYS A 187 -11.26 17.50 -17.30
N THR A 188 -12.00 17.87 -16.26
CA THR A 188 -11.48 18.67 -15.13
C THR A 188 -11.36 17.87 -13.84
N HIS A 189 -11.55 16.54 -13.90
CA HIS A 189 -11.35 15.66 -12.76
C HIS A 189 -9.93 15.70 -12.24
N VAL A 190 -9.75 15.59 -10.93
CA VAL A 190 -8.45 15.52 -10.26
C VAL A 190 -8.52 14.48 -9.14
N ASP A 191 -7.58 13.55 -9.08
CA ASP A 191 -7.43 12.68 -7.92
C ASP A 191 -6.92 13.51 -6.73
N PRO A 192 -7.69 13.64 -5.62
CA PRO A 192 -7.39 14.59 -4.55
C PRO A 192 -6.06 14.30 -3.84
N SER A 193 -5.21 15.31 -3.73
CA SER A 193 -3.92 15.20 -3.02
C SER A 193 -4.05 14.82 -1.54
N SER A 194 -5.22 15.09 -0.91
CA SER A 194 -5.55 14.69 0.46
C SER A 194 -5.52 13.17 0.68
N TYR A 195 -5.71 12.40 -0.38
CA TYR A 195 -5.64 10.93 -0.39
C TYR A 195 -4.36 10.40 -1.03
N TYR A 196 -3.35 11.26 -1.26
CA TYR A 196 -2.04 10.89 -1.81
C TYR A 196 -2.09 10.14 -3.15
N GLY A 197 -3.10 10.40 -3.98
CA GLY A 197 -3.30 9.72 -5.26
C GLY A 197 -3.63 8.23 -5.10
N HIS A 198 -4.43 7.87 -4.08
CA HIS A 198 -4.76 6.49 -3.78
C HIS A 198 -5.43 5.79 -4.97
N GLY A 199 -6.46 6.41 -5.57
CA GLY A 199 -7.16 5.84 -6.72
C GLY A 199 -6.28 5.73 -7.97
N THR A 200 -5.37 6.69 -8.19
CA THR A 200 -4.34 6.60 -9.24
C THR A 200 -3.43 5.39 -9.03
N ASN A 201 -2.97 5.17 -7.79
CA ASN A 201 -2.11 4.03 -7.45
C ASN A 201 -2.86 2.70 -7.65
N VAL A 202 -4.10 2.59 -7.16
CA VAL A 202 -4.95 1.40 -7.34
C VAL A 202 -5.19 1.12 -8.81
N SER A 203 -5.49 2.13 -9.62
CA SER A 203 -5.65 2.02 -11.06
C SER A 203 -4.37 1.55 -11.75
N ALA A 204 -3.21 2.04 -11.32
CA ALA A 204 -1.92 1.64 -11.85
C ALA A 204 -1.59 0.17 -11.51
N MET A 205 -1.85 -0.27 -10.29
CA MET A 205 -1.69 -1.68 -9.90
C MET A 205 -2.59 -2.61 -10.72
N ALA A 206 -3.79 -2.15 -11.07
CA ALA A 206 -4.72 -2.91 -11.90
C ALA A 206 -4.30 -2.93 -13.38
N ALA A 207 -4.00 -1.78 -13.96
CA ALA A 207 -3.97 -1.64 -15.42
C ALA A 207 -2.90 -0.68 -15.99
N SER A 208 -1.86 -0.30 -15.25
CA SER A 208 -0.74 0.47 -15.82
C SER A 208 -0.15 -0.24 -17.05
N ASN A 209 0.09 0.50 -18.12
CA ASN A 209 0.79 0.00 -19.30
C ASN A 209 2.33 0.16 -19.22
N GLY A 210 2.85 0.74 -18.13
CA GLY A 210 4.27 0.88 -17.86
C GLY A 210 4.99 1.95 -18.68
N ASN A 211 4.27 2.82 -19.41
CA ASN A 211 4.88 3.79 -20.32
C ASN A 211 5.75 4.84 -19.62
N ALA A 212 5.48 5.17 -18.36
CA ALA A 212 6.26 6.14 -17.61
C ALA A 212 7.73 5.73 -17.42
N THR A 213 7.99 4.43 -17.27
CA THR A 213 9.32 3.91 -16.92
C THR A 213 9.78 2.72 -17.76
N ASN A 214 8.99 2.28 -18.74
CA ASN A 214 9.13 1.00 -19.45
C ASN A 214 9.16 -0.22 -18.52
N SER A 215 8.50 -0.09 -17.37
CA SER A 215 8.41 -1.12 -16.32
C SER A 215 7.15 -0.87 -15.48
N HIS A 216 6.95 -1.65 -14.41
CA HIS A 216 5.86 -1.45 -13.45
C HIS A 216 4.46 -1.57 -14.07
N TYR A 217 4.28 -2.55 -14.96
CA TYR A 217 2.97 -2.87 -15.52
C TYR A 217 1.97 -3.29 -14.43
N GLY A 218 0.72 -2.94 -14.61
CA GLY A 218 -0.39 -3.45 -13.79
C GLY A 218 -0.68 -4.93 -14.03
N ALA A 219 -1.70 -5.46 -13.35
CA ALA A 219 -2.13 -6.85 -13.51
C ALA A 219 -2.73 -7.14 -14.89
N ALA A 220 -3.38 -6.16 -15.51
CA ALA A 220 -4.01 -6.27 -16.82
C ALA A 220 -3.73 -5.00 -17.66
N PRO A 221 -2.49 -4.82 -18.15
CA PRO A 221 -2.04 -3.57 -18.77
C PRO A 221 -2.76 -3.20 -20.08
N ASP A 222 -3.41 -4.15 -20.73
CA ASP A 222 -4.14 -3.94 -21.98
C ASP A 222 -5.67 -3.78 -21.74
N ALA A 223 -6.13 -3.76 -20.47
CA ALA A 223 -7.52 -3.52 -20.11
C ALA A 223 -7.93 -2.05 -20.27
N ASN A 224 -9.21 -1.82 -20.54
CA ASN A 224 -9.82 -0.49 -20.45
C ASN A 224 -10.19 -0.16 -19.01
N LEU A 225 -10.19 1.12 -18.66
CA LEU A 225 -10.57 1.60 -17.32
C LEU A 225 -11.90 2.36 -17.37
N ILE A 226 -12.75 2.14 -16.38
CA ILE A 226 -13.86 3.03 -16.01
C ILE A 226 -13.64 3.38 -14.54
N VAL A 227 -13.54 4.67 -14.23
CA VAL A 227 -13.20 5.14 -12.89
C VAL A 227 -14.35 5.94 -12.29
N VAL A 228 -14.70 5.61 -11.05
CA VAL A 228 -15.62 6.41 -10.25
C VAL A 228 -14.87 7.00 -9.07
N ALA A 229 -14.79 8.33 -9.03
CA ALA A 229 -14.27 9.06 -7.89
C ALA A 229 -15.36 9.16 -6.83
N SER A 230 -15.27 8.35 -5.81
CA SER A 230 -16.27 8.21 -4.75
C SER A 230 -16.20 9.38 -3.76
N ASN A 231 -17.34 9.86 -3.32
CA ASN A 231 -17.41 10.86 -2.25
C ASN A 231 -17.36 10.18 -0.88
N PHE A 232 -16.18 9.99 -0.33
CA PHE A 232 -15.96 9.36 1.00
C PHE A 232 -16.57 10.16 2.17
N ASN A 233 -17.00 11.41 1.94
CA ASN A 233 -17.70 12.24 2.95
C ASN A 233 -19.21 12.10 2.86
N SER A 234 -19.74 11.32 1.92
CA SER A 234 -21.19 11.09 1.80
C SER A 234 -21.72 10.33 3.00
N ALA A 235 -22.79 10.82 3.62
CA ALA A 235 -23.50 10.11 4.69
C ALA A 235 -24.13 8.78 4.20
N ASN A 236 -24.42 8.67 2.90
CA ASN A 236 -24.94 7.48 2.24
C ASN A 236 -23.86 6.84 1.34
N TRP A 237 -22.64 6.71 1.85
CA TRP A 237 -21.50 6.24 1.05
C TRP A 237 -21.74 4.86 0.44
N LEU A 238 -22.30 3.90 1.19
CA LEU A 238 -22.61 2.55 0.64
C LEU A 238 -23.61 2.61 -0.52
N GLY A 239 -24.63 3.47 -0.43
CA GLY A 239 -25.57 3.66 -1.54
C GLY A 239 -24.90 4.27 -2.78
N THR A 240 -23.97 5.21 -2.61
CA THR A 240 -23.21 5.78 -3.74
C THR A 240 -22.21 4.79 -4.34
N ILE A 241 -21.69 3.85 -3.57
CA ILE A 241 -20.89 2.72 -4.08
C ILE A 241 -21.76 1.78 -4.93
N ALA A 242 -22.98 1.45 -4.47
CA ALA A 242 -23.88 0.63 -5.26
C ALA A 242 -24.28 1.31 -6.58
N ASP A 243 -24.50 2.64 -6.57
CA ASP A 243 -24.70 3.43 -7.80
C ASP A 243 -23.48 3.36 -8.72
N ALA A 244 -22.26 3.41 -8.16
CA ALA A 244 -21.02 3.33 -8.92
C ALA A 244 -20.84 1.95 -9.59
N VAL A 245 -21.21 0.87 -8.91
CA VAL A 245 -21.20 -0.49 -9.47
C VAL A 245 -22.17 -0.60 -10.65
N GLU A 246 -23.41 -0.14 -10.47
CA GLU A 246 -24.43 -0.12 -11.54
C GLU A 246 -23.96 0.70 -12.75
N TYR A 247 -23.39 1.88 -12.49
CA TYR A 247 -22.83 2.75 -13.53
C TYR A 247 -21.76 2.03 -14.35
N ILE A 248 -20.78 1.42 -13.70
CA ILE A 248 -19.66 0.74 -14.38
C ILE A 248 -20.18 -0.42 -15.23
N TYR A 249 -21.06 -1.26 -14.69
CA TYR A 249 -21.64 -2.36 -15.44
C TYR A 249 -22.47 -1.89 -16.62
N SER A 250 -23.29 -0.86 -16.46
CA SER A 250 -24.08 -0.26 -17.53
C SER A 250 -23.20 0.27 -18.68
N LYS A 251 -22.07 0.92 -18.36
CA LYS A 251 -21.12 1.40 -19.37
C LYS A 251 -20.41 0.23 -20.07
N ALA A 252 -19.93 -0.76 -19.32
CA ALA A 252 -19.29 -1.95 -19.89
C ALA A 252 -20.24 -2.75 -20.80
N ASP A 253 -21.50 -2.92 -20.38
CA ASP A 253 -22.54 -3.56 -21.20
C ASP A 253 -22.79 -2.79 -22.49
N SER A 254 -22.90 -1.47 -22.44
CA SER A 254 -23.05 -0.62 -23.63
C SER A 254 -21.87 -0.74 -24.61
N MET A 255 -20.67 -1.07 -24.12
CA MET A 255 -19.48 -1.35 -24.92
C MET A 255 -19.42 -2.80 -25.40
N GLY A 256 -20.29 -3.69 -24.91
CA GLY A 256 -20.27 -5.13 -25.20
C GLY A 256 -19.04 -5.84 -24.61
N LEU A 257 -18.49 -5.35 -23.50
CA LEU A 257 -17.27 -5.86 -22.89
C LEU A 257 -17.52 -6.48 -21.52
N PRO A 258 -16.85 -7.58 -21.18
CA PRO A 258 -16.87 -8.11 -19.84
C PRO A 258 -16.19 -7.13 -18.86
N CYS A 259 -16.69 -7.10 -17.62
CA CYS A 259 -16.23 -6.16 -16.61
C CYS A 259 -15.88 -6.86 -15.29
N VAL A 260 -14.87 -6.32 -14.61
CA VAL A 260 -14.52 -6.64 -13.22
C VAL A 260 -14.32 -5.34 -12.46
N ILE A 261 -14.83 -5.25 -11.23
CA ILE A 261 -14.78 -4.03 -10.43
C ILE A 261 -13.88 -4.25 -9.22
N ASN A 262 -13.02 -3.25 -8.95
CA ASN A 262 -12.22 -3.15 -7.73
C ASN A 262 -12.73 -2.00 -6.87
N ILE A 263 -12.96 -2.30 -5.59
CA ILE A 263 -13.31 -1.33 -4.55
C ILE A 263 -12.26 -1.46 -3.44
N SER A 264 -11.29 -0.54 -3.38
CA SER A 264 -10.21 -0.56 -2.39
C SER A 264 -10.55 0.29 -1.16
N ALA A 265 -11.77 0.13 -0.67
CA ALA A 265 -12.31 0.86 0.47
C ALA A 265 -13.30 -0.02 1.24
N GLY A 266 -13.59 0.35 2.48
CA GLY A 266 -14.54 -0.39 3.29
C GLY A 266 -14.85 0.28 4.61
N THR A 267 -15.86 -0.24 5.29
CA THR A 267 -16.27 0.18 6.63
C THR A 267 -16.49 -1.06 7.49
N TYR A 268 -16.46 -0.89 8.81
CA TYR A 268 -16.81 -1.94 9.77
C TYR A 268 -18.30 -1.94 10.14
N GLY A 269 -19.12 -1.13 9.47
CA GLY A 269 -20.57 -1.12 9.64
C GLY A 269 -21.26 -2.25 8.90
N GLY A 270 -22.55 -2.49 9.21
CA GLY A 270 -23.37 -3.49 8.55
C GLY A 270 -23.38 -4.87 9.21
N SER A 271 -24.16 -5.77 8.60
CA SER A 271 -24.40 -7.13 9.14
C SER A 271 -23.24 -8.11 8.86
N HIS A 272 -22.37 -7.81 7.90
CA HIS A 272 -21.26 -8.65 7.42
C HIS A 272 -21.68 -10.03 6.86
N ASP A 273 -22.95 -10.19 6.52
CA ASP A 273 -23.51 -11.46 5.98
C ASP A 273 -23.99 -11.33 4.52
N GLY A 274 -23.82 -10.13 3.92
CA GLY A 274 -24.27 -9.86 2.56
C GLY A 274 -25.77 -9.68 2.38
N LEU A 275 -26.53 -9.56 3.49
CA LEU A 275 -27.99 -9.45 3.46
C LEU A 275 -28.50 -8.00 3.62
N ASP A 276 -27.63 -7.03 3.82
CA ASP A 276 -27.98 -5.62 3.77
C ASP A 276 -28.46 -5.23 2.37
N LEU A 277 -29.38 -4.27 2.27
CA LEU A 277 -29.94 -3.87 0.98
C LEU A 277 -28.87 -3.34 0.01
N ASP A 278 -27.84 -2.66 0.52
CA ASP A 278 -26.73 -2.17 -0.29
C ASP A 278 -25.88 -3.32 -0.85
N ALA A 279 -25.64 -4.37 -0.05
CA ALA A 279 -24.94 -5.57 -0.50
C ALA A 279 -25.75 -6.32 -1.56
N LEU A 280 -27.05 -6.52 -1.32
CA LEU A 280 -27.97 -7.16 -2.27
C LEU A 280 -28.13 -6.40 -3.60
N ARG A 281 -27.87 -5.08 -3.60
CA ARG A 281 -27.90 -4.28 -4.82
C ARG A 281 -26.63 -4.44 -5.65
N ILE A 282 -25.53 -4.79 -5.01
CA ILE A 282 -24.24 -5.03 -5.68
C ILE A 282 -24.20 -6.43 -6.32
N ASP A 283 -24.87 -7.42 -5.70
CA ASP A 283 -25.03 -8.77 -6.25
C ASP A 283 -25.90 -8.78 -7.52
#